data_5541b3ac33b4fd8ef0219fc2472434a2
#
_entry.id   5541b3ac33b4fd8ef0219fc2472434a2
#
_cell.length_a   1.000
_cell.length_b   1.000
_cell.length_c   1.000
_cell.angle_alpha   90.00
_cell.angle_beta   90.00
_cell.angle_gamma   90.00
#
_symmetry.space_group_name_H-M   'P 1'
#
loop_
_entity.id
_entity.type
_entity.pdbx_description
1 polymer ?
#
loop_
_entity_poly.entity_id
_entity_poly.type
_entity_poly.pdbx_seq_one_letter_code
_entity_poly.pdbx_strand_id
1 'polypeptide(L)'
;FSPTIAALTSDSKQTNQVAPSTSGQKTTAAKPVAAEPSTSTTQAAPTTTETPTTTSNSSSSSQSSGGTLQVVATGYSYNEPGLGYYTATGIDLRSNPTVIAVDPSVIPLGSLIEVPGYGVAIAGDTGSAIKGNKIDLHFVSVDQANQWGRRTVTIKILK
;
A
#
# COMPACT_ATOMS: atom_id res chain seq x y z
N PHE A 1 6.43 -71.69 -0.57
CA PHE A 1 5.04 -71.30 -0.90
C PHE A 1 4.96 -69.86 -1.18
N SER A 2 4.92 -69.52 -2.46
CA SER A 2 4.46 -68.23 -2.96
C SER A 2 2.97 -68.27 -3.26
N PRO A 3 2.24 -67.19 -3.20
CA PRO A 3 1.54 -66.82 -4.41
C PRO A 3 1.66 -65.34 -4.78
N THR A 4 1.90 -65.16 -6.00
CA THR A 4 1.61 -64.14 -6.97
C THR A 4 0.19 -63.61 -6.87
N ILE A 5 0.01 -62.31 -6.93
CA ILE A 5 -1.17 -61.62 -7.48
C ILE A 5 -0.73 -60.27 -7.99
N ALA A 6 -0.72 -60.10 -9.23
CA ALA A 6 -1.64 -59.54 -10.19
C ALA A 6 -1.82 -58.02 -10.10
N ALA A 7 -1.28 -57.40 -11.12
CA ALA A 7 -1.49 -56.04 -11.56
C ALA A 7 -2.97 -55.76 -11.82
N LEU A 8 -3.40 -54.57 -11.43
CA LEU A 8 -4.58 -53.94 -11.99
C LEU A 8 -4.23 -52.52 -12.46
N THR A 9 -3.98 -52.50 -13.72
CA THR A 9 -3.97 -51.33 -14.58
C THR A 9 -5.38 -50.74 -14.62
N SER A 10 -5.53 -49.52 -14.25
CA SER A 10 -6.70 -48.73 -14.63
C SER A 10 -6.24 -47.49 -15.35
N ASP A 11 -6.25 -47.63 -16.63
CA ASP A 11 -6.24 -46.64 -17.65
C ASP A 11 -7.56 -45.85 -17.58
N SER A 12 -7.48 -44.60 -17.28
CA SER A 12 -8.58 -43.68 -17.49
C SER A 12 -8.09 -42.50 -18.31
N LYS A 13 -8.08 -42.75 -19.58
CA LYS A 13 -8.02 -41.76 -20.62
C LYS A 13 -9.22 -40.82 -20.53
N GLN A 14 -9.00 -39.65 -20.06
CA GLN A 14 -9.97 -38.57 -20.20
C GLN A 14 -9.50 -37.58 -21.25
N THR A 15 -10.05 -37.76 -22.41
CA THR A 15 -10.02 -36.86 -23.54
C THR A 15 -10.77 -35.60 -23.16
N ASN A 16 -10.05 -34.52 -23.03
CA ASN A 16 -10.66 -33.22 -22.94
C ASN A 16 -10.83 -32.65 -24.34
N GLN A 17 -12.05 -32.69 -24.83
CA GLN A 17 -12.45 -32.01 -26.04
C GLN A 17 -12.47 -30.52 -25.83
N VAL A 18 -11.63 -29.88 -26.57
CA VAL A 18 -11.68 -28.44 -26.85
C VAL A 18 -12.86 -28.18 -27.78
N ALA A 19 -13.78 -27.36 -27.38
CA ALA A 19 -14.74 -26.77 -28.27
C ALA A 19 -14.39 -25.29 -28.45
N PRO A 20 -14.25 -24.82 -29.67
CA PRO A 20 -14.07 -23.40 -29.93
C PRO A 20 -15.44 -22.73 -30.01
N SER A 21 -15.62 -21.69 -29.28
CA SER A 21 -16.72 -20.76 -29.53
C SER A 21 -16.18 -19.45 -30.03
N THR A 22 -16.41 -19.32 -31.25
CA THR A 22 -16.26 -18.22 -32.15
C THR A 22 -17.18 -17.06 -31.76
N SER A 23 -16.60 -15.85 -31.84
CA SER A 23 -17.22 -14.68 -32.43
C SER A 23 -18.40 -14.00 -31.69
N GLY A 24 -18.16 -12.79 -31.39
CA GLY A 24 -19.16 -11.77 -31.04
C GLY A 24 -18.52 -10.41 -30.95
N GLN A 25 -18.03 -9.98 -32.07
CA GLN A 25 -17.66 -8.61 -32.38
C GLN A 25 -18.87 -7.68 -32.23
N LYS A 26 -18.68 -6.50 -31.66
CA LYS A 26 -19.04 -5.23 -32.27
C LYS A 26 -19.25 -4.17 -31.20
N THR A 27 -18.33 -3.29 -31.19
CA THR A 27 -18.34 -1.93 -31.71
C THR A 27 -19.14 -0.93 -30.93
N THR A 28 -18.41 0.06 -30.72
CA THR A 28 -18.56 1.49 -30.94
C THR A 28 -18.91 2.24 -29.66
N ALA A 29 -17.91 2.97 -29.25
CA ALA A 29 -17.73 4.37 -29.49
C ALA A 29 -18.88 5.23 -28.98
N ALA A 30 -18.58 6.05 -28.05
CA ALA A 30 -18.69 7.49 -28.20
C ALA A 30 -18.56 8.19 -26.86
N LYS A 31 -17.50 8.96 -26.78
CA LYS A 31 -17.45 10.19 -26.02
C LYS A 31 -18.47 11.17 -26.65
N PRO A 32 -19.13 12.04 -25.88
CA PRO A 32 -18.82 13.44 -25.95
C PRO A 32 -18.73 14.10 -24.59
N VAL A 33 -17.73 14.81 -24.33
CA VAL A 33 -17.40 16.23 -24.40
C VAL A 33 -18.58 17.19 -24.24
N ALA A 34 -18.31 18.17 -23.33
CA ALA A 34 -18.89 19.48 -23.15
C ALA A 34 -20.07 19.53 -22.18
N ALA A 35 -20.17 20.46 -21.26
CA ALA A 35 -19.70 21.82 -21.21
C ALA A 35 -19.85 22.34 -19.79
N GLU A 36 -18.96 23.18 -19.35
CA GLU A 36 -19.27 24.23 -18.37
C GLU A 36 -20.31 25.20 -18.95
N PRO A 37 -21.05 25.93 -18.11
CA PRO A 37 -20.52 27.24 -17.80
C PRO A 37 -20.74 27.75 -16.37
N SER A 38 -19.81 28.56 -16.01
CA SER A 38 -19.80 29.59 -14.98
C SER A 38 -21.13 30.30 -14.77
N THR A 39 -21.44 30.62 -13.52
CA THR A 39 -21.92 31.96 -13.18
C THR A 39 -21.60 32.30 -11.73
N SER A 40 -20.92 33.38 -11.62
CA SER A 40 -20.70 34.23 -10.46
C SER A 40 -21.99 34.58 -9.72
N THR A 41 -21.92 34.75 -8.42
CA THR A 41 -22.47 35.91 -7.75
C THR A 41 -21.91 36.05 -6.35
N THR A 42 -21.24 37.10 -6.17
CA THR A 42 -20.80 37.98 -5.14
C THR A 42 -21.77 38.15 -3.96
N GLN A 43 -21.16 38.33 -2.78
CA GLN A 43 -21.47 39.25 -1.67
C GLN A 43 -21.56 38.53 -0.32
N ALA A 44 -20.94 38.89 0.71
CA ALA A 44 -20.31 40.02 1.32
C ALA A 44 -19.87 39.57 2.73
N ALA A 45 -18.76 40.06 3.18
CA ALA A 45 -18.29 39.95 4.57
C ALA A 45 -19.13 40.84 5.49
N PRO A 46 -19.09 40.60 6.81
CA PRO A 46 -18.30 41.52 7.59
C PRO A 46 -17.37 40.90 8.65
N THR A 47 -16.21 41.44 8.66
CA THR A 47 -15.28 41.79 9.72
C THR A 47 -15.67 41.42 11.15
N THR A 48 -14.81 40.64 11.81
CA THR A 48 -14.38 40.97 13.18
C THR A 48 -12.94 40.43 13.34
N THR A 49 -12.12 41.35 13.68
CA THR A 49 -10.71 41.29 14.05
C THR A 49 -10.51 40.43 15.28
N GLU A 50 -9.64 39.46 15.20
CA GLU A 50 -8.74 39.12 16.30
C GLU A 50 -7.50 38.42 15.74
N THR A 51 -6.41 39.08 15.99
CA THR A 51 -5.04 38.62 15.73
C THR A 51 -4.64 37.63 16.81
N PRO A 52 -4.07 36.50 16.42
CA PRO A 52 -3.01 35.98 17.24
C PRO A 52 -1.73 35.74 16.43
N THR A 53 -0.76 36.42 16.88
CA THR A 53 0.66 36.14 16.97
C THR A 53 1.19 35.05 16.03
N THR A 54 1.87 35.53 15.04
CA THR A 54 2.86 34.84 14.21
C THR A 54 3.87 34.13 15.10
N THR A 55 3.85 32.80 15.01
CA THR A 55 5.08 32.03 15.24
C THR A 55 5.39 31.31 13.95
N SER A 56 6.20 31.98 13.16
CA SER A 56 6.93 31.37 12.07
C SER A 56 7.83 30.28 12.65
N ASN A 57 7.46 29.04 12.44
CA ASN A 57 8.41 27.96 12.62
C ASN A 57 8.83 27.49 11.23
N SER A 58 9.92 28.08 10.77
CA SER A 58 10.71 27.59 9.65
C SER A 58 11.02 26.12 9.89
N SER A 59 10.42 25.26 9.12
CA SER A 59 10.83 23.86 9.05
C SER A 59 12.17 23.76 8.34
N SER A 60 13.22 23.89 9.13
CA SER A 60 14.53 23.35 8.77
C SER A 60 14.40 21.85 8.66
N SER A 61 14.65 21.32 7.48
CA SER A 61 14.88 19.90 7.24
C SER A 61 16.19 19.50 7.93
N SER A 62 16.11 19.22 9.22
CA SER A 62 17.17 18.54 9.95
C SER A 62 16.96 17.04 9.82
N GLN A 63 17.84 16.39 9.09
CA GLN A 63 18.05 14.95 9.19
C GLN A 63 18.48 14.64 10.63
N SER A 64 17.54 14.40 11.50
CA SER A 64 17.79 13.94 12.86
C SER A 64 17.65 12.43 12.89
N SER A 65 18.77 11.75 12.89
CA SER A 65 18.84 10.38 13.41
C SER A 65 18.30 10.41 14.84
N GLY A 66 17.14 9.75 15.07
CA GLY A 66 16.55 9.66 16.40
C GLY A 66 15.33 10.58 16.68
N GLY A 67 14.68 11.12 15.64
CA GLY A 67 13.47 11.93 15.77
C GLY A 67 12.19 11.13 15.87
N THR A 68 11.14 11.74 16.45
CA THR A 68 9.77 11.23 16.39
C THR A 68 8.97 11.95 15.32
N LEU A 69 8.06 11.23 14.68
CA LEU A 69 7.20 11.76 13.63
C LEU A 69 5.79 11.20 13.78
N GLN A 70 4.78 12.08 13.71
CA GLN A 70 3.40 11.65 13.66
C GLN A 70 3.02 11.32 12.21
N VAL A 71 2.51 10.12 12.00
CA VAL A 71 2.16 9.60 10.68
C VAL A 71 0.81 8.91 10.68
N VAL A 72 0.19 8.82 9.53
CA VAL A 72 -0.97 7.96 9.30
C VAL A 72 -0.43 6.61 8.82
N ALA A 73 -0.72 5.55 9.58
CA ALA A 73 -0.30 4.20 9.30
C ALA A 73 -1.47 3.35 8.80
N THR A 74 -1.27 2.69 7.69
CA THR A 74 -2.14 1.66 7.11
C THR A 74 -1.43 0.32 7.10
N GLY A 75 -2.09 -0.74 6.69
CA GLY A 75 -1.50 -2.08 6.61
C GLY A 75 -1.76 -2.71 5.25
N TYR A 76 -0.81 -3.48 4.75
CA TYR A 76 -0.90 -4.27 3.53
C TYR A 76 -0.28 -5.66 3.71
N SER A 77 -0.58 -6.56 2.79
CA SER A 77 0.02 -7.91 2.76
C SER A 77 0.39 -8.28 1.33
N TYR A 78 1.52 -8.96 1.16
CA TYR A 78 1.88 -9.54 -0.15
C TYR A 78 0.87 -10.59 -0.64
N ASN A 79 0.01 -11.09 0.24
CA ASN A 79 -1.07 -12.01 -0.11
C ASN A 79 -2.30 -11.33 -0.71
N GLU A 80 -2.29 -9.99 -0.79
CA GLU A 80 -3.35 -9.27 -1.49
C GLU A 80 -3.24 -9.44 -3.00
N PRO A 81 -4.37 -9.56 -3.72
CA PRO A 81 -4.37 -9.68 -5.17
C PRO A 81 -3.65 -8.51 -5.84
N GLY A 82 -2.71 -8.82 -6.73
CA GLY A 82 -1.95 -7.82 -7.49
C GLY A 82 -0.69 -7.29 -6.81
N LEU A 83 -0.40 -7.71 -5.57
CA LEU A 83 0.85 -7.41 -4.89
C LEU A 83 1.87 -8.55 -5.10
N GLY A 84 3.15 -8.18 -5.09
CA GLY A 84 4.27 -9.11 -5.20
C GLY A 84 4.98 -9.31 -3.88
N TYR A 85 5.90 -10.26 -3.87
CA TYR A 85 6.72 -10.57 -2.69
C TYR A 85 7.91 -9.63 -2.49
N TYR A 86 8.24 -8.82 -3.50
CA TYR A 86 9.40 -7.94 -3.47
C TYR A 86 8.98 -6.50 -3.31
N THR A 87 9.65 -5.81 -2.41
CA THR A 87 9.49 -4.36 -2.22
C THR A 87 10.15 -3.57 -3.34
N ALA A 88 9.92 -2.25 -3.37
CA ALA A 88 10.56 -1.35 -4.32
C ALA A 88 12.10 -1.35 -4.20
N THR A 89 12.65 -1.68 -3.03
CA THR A 89 14.10 -1.82 -2.81
C THR A 89 14.62 -3.25 -3.00
N GLY A 90 13.76 -4.20 -3.41
CA GLY A 90 14.13 -5.58 -3.68
C GLY A 90 14.15 -6.50 -2.46
N ILE A 91 13.57 -6.11 -1.34
CA ILE A 91 13.46 -6.95 -0.15
C ILE A 91 12.37 -8.00 -0.39
N ASP A 92 12.70 -9.27 -0.15
CA ASP A 92 11.74 -10.37 -0.19
C ASP A 92 10.95 -10.42 1.13
N LEU A 93 9.67 -10.10 1.05
CA LEU A 93 8.76 -10.02 2.19
C LEU A 93 8.48 -11.37 2.87
N ARG A 94 8.77 -12.47 2.20
CA ARG A 94 8.66 -13.83 2.78
C ARG A 94 9.82 -14.11 3.73
N SER A 95 10.99 -13.55 3.43
CA SER A 95 12.20 -13.71 4.23
C SER A 95 12.34 -12.60 5.27
N ASN A 96 11.88 -11.40 4.95
CA ASN A 96 11.90 -10.26 5.84
C ASN A 96 10.53 -9.56 5.84
N PRO A 97 9.62 -10.01 6.68
CA PRO A 97 8.25 -9.49 6.69
C PRO A 97 8.11 -8.12 7.37
N THR A 98 9.11 -7.68 8.12
CA THR A 98 9.03 -6.45 8.93
C THR A 98 9.52 -5.25 8.13
N VAL A 99 8.72 -4.85 7.14
CA VAL A 99 9.02 -3.77 6.20
C VAL A 99 7.90 -2.75 6.21
N ILE A 100 8.26 -1.50 5.98
CA ILE A 100 7.33 -0.37 5.90
C ILE A 100 7.52 0.31 4.54
N ALA A 101 6.41 0.62 3.88
CA ALA A 101 6.40 1.55 2.77
C ALA A 101 6.32 2.99 3.29
N VAL A 102 7.15 3.85 2.74
CA VAL A 102 7.30 5.24 3.17
C VAL A 102 7.39 6.18 1.95
N ASP A 103 7.26 7.48 2.22
CA ASP A 103 7.70 8.50 1.28
C ASP A 103 9.20 8.78 1.50
N PRO A 104 10.08 8.48 0.53
CA PRO A 104 11.51 8.69 0.70
C PRO A 104 11.92 10.14 0.90
N SER A 105 11.05 11.09 0.56
CA SER A 105 11.29 12.51 0.82
C SER A 105 11.09 12.90 2.29
N VAL A 106 10.39 12.07 3.06
CA VAL A 106 10.10 12.29 4.49
C VAL A 106 10.92 11.34 5.35
N ILE A 107 10.96 10.07 4.98
CA ILE A 107 11.70 9.02 5.69
C ILE A 107 12.64 8.35 4.71
N PRO A 108 13.95 8.48 4.87
CA PRO A 108 14.90 7.86 3.96
C PRO A 108 14.76 6.34 3.93
N LEU A 109 14.86 5.74 2.74
CA LEU A 109 14.91 4.28 2.60
C LEU A 109 16.13 3.72 3.33
N GLY A 110 15.94 2.57 3.98
CA GLY A 110 16.96 1.96 4.84
C GLY A 110 16.87 2.40 6.32
N SER A 111 16.02 3.37 6.64
CA SER A 111 15.82 3.78 8.04
C SER A 111 15.19 2.66 8.85
N LEU A 112 15.64 2.51 10.10
CA LEU A 112 14.96 1.68 11.10
C LEU A 112 13.96 2.53 11.87
N ILE A 113 12.75 2.04 11.97
CA ILE A 113 11.61 2.76 12.53
C ILE A 113 10.92 1.89 13.55
N GLU A 114 10.71 2.46 14.74
CA GLU A 114 9.85 1.86 15.76
C GLU A 114 8.44 2.39 15.62
N VAL A 115 7.48 1.49 15.42
CA VAL A 115 6.06 1.80 15.28
C VAL A 115 5.29 1.21 16.45
N PRO A 116 4.61 2.05 17.24
CA PRO A 116 3.80 1.56 18.37
C PRO A 116 2.73 0.55 17.92
N GLY A 117 2.70 -0.60 18.57
CA GLY A 117 1.78 -1.69 18.25
C GLY A 117 2.18 -2.58 17.07
N TYR A 118 3.27 -2.25 16.39
CA TYR A 118 3.82 -3.05 15.28
C TYR A 118 5.23 -3.58 15.60
N GLY A 119 6.10 -2.72 16.09
CA GLY A 119 7.48 -3.02 16.41
C GLY A 119 8.49 -2.27 15.54
N VAL A 120 9.73 -2.75 15.54
CA VAL A 120 10.81 -2.17 14.73
C VAL A 120 10.80 -2.77 13.33
N ALA A 121 10.83 -1.91 12.32
CA ALA A 121 10.83 -2.31 10.93
C ALA A 121 11.76 -1.43 10.09
N ILE A 122 12.10 -1.90 8.91
CA ILE A 122 12.91 -1.16 7.94
C ILE A 122 12.01 -0.42 6.94
N ALA A 123 12.35 0.84 6.65
CA ALA A 123 11.79 1.58 5.53
C ALA A 123 12.37 1.03 4.22
N GLY A 124 11.74 0.01 3.68
CA GLY A 124 12.26 -0.76 2.54
C GLY A 124 11.31 -0.81 1.35
N ASP A 125 10.22 -0.06 1.39
CA ASP A 125 9.23 -0.04 0.31
C ASP A 125 8.73 1.38 0.04
N THR A 126 8.08 1.54 -1.10
CA THR A 126 7.40 2.77 -1.50
C THR A 126 6.04 2.45 -2.10
N GLY A 127 5.16 3.43 -2.14
CA GLY A 127 3.87 3.29 -2.79
C GLY A 127 3.42 4.60 -3.42
N SER A 128 2.69 4.53 -4.52
CA SER A 128 2.17 5.72 -5.20
C SER A 128 1.21 6.53 -4.33
N ALA A 129 0.51 5.86 -3.41
CA ALA A 129 -0.39 6.48 -2.44
C ALA A 129 0.28 6.81 -1.10
N ILE A 130 1.56 6.42 -0.90
CA ILE A 130 2.30 6.64 0.33
C ILE A 130 3.15 7.89 0.17
N LYS A 131 2.57 9.03 0.52
CA LYS A 131 3.18 10.36 0.38
C LYS A 131 3.08 11.17 1.66
N GLY A 132 4.11 11.97 1.90
CA GLY A 132 4.20 12.80 3.10
C GLY A 132 4.28 11.96 4.39
N ASN A 133 3.57 12.39 5.42
CA ASN A 133 3.51 11.71 6.72
C ASN A 133 2.54 10.51 6.70
N LYS A 134 2.72 9.63 5.73
CA LYS A 134 1.95 8.41 5.58
C LYS A 134 2.90 7.23 5.44
N ILE A 135 2.58 6.13 6.12
CA ILE A 135 3.30 4.87 6.03
C ILE A 135 2.34 3.72 5.82
N ASP A 136 2.84 2.63 5.27
CA ASP A 136 2.08 1.40 5.08
C ASP A 136 2.90 0.22 5.61
N LEU A 137 2.32 -0.48 6.58
CA LEU A 137 2.99 -1.54 7.31
C LEU A 137 2.70 -2.88 6.64
N HIS A 138 3.75 -3.65 6.37
CA HIS A 138 3.58 -5.00 5.84
C HIS A 138 3.17 -5.98 6.94
N PHE A 139 2.15 -6.79 6.64
CA PHE A 139 1.71 -7.93 7.46
C PHE A 139 1.76 -9.20 6.62
N VAL A 140 2.08 -10.32 7.25
CA VAL A 140 2.11 -11.62 6.58
C VAL A 140 0.71 -12.06 6.13
N SER A 141 -0.31 -11.65 6.89
CA SER A 141 -1.71 -12.00 6.63
C SER A 141 -2.53 -10.76 6.30
N VAL A 142 -3.43 -10.90 5.33
CA VAL A 142 -4.42 -9.88 4.97
C VAL A 142 -5.32 -9.54 6.16
N ASP A 143 -5.67 -10.52 6.98
CA ASP A 143 -6.49 -10.31 8.17
C ASP A 143 -5.79 -9.42 9.19
N GLN A 144 -4.48 -9.60 9.39
CA GLN A 144 -3.68 -8.75 10.27
C GLN A 144 -3.62 -7.31 9.74
N ALA A 145 -3.43 -7.14 8.44
CA ALA A 145 -3.45 -5.83 7.80
C ALA A 145 -4.82 -5.14 7.98
N ASN A 146 -5.90 -5.88 7.81
CA ASN A 146 -7.26 -5.38 8.01
C ASN A 146 -7.55 -5.05 9.49
N GLN A 147 -7.06 -5.84 10.44
CA GLN A 147 -7.19 -5.57 11.87
C GLN A 147 -6.41 -4.32 12.29
N TRP A 148 -5.25 -4.09 11.67
CA TRP A 148 -4.52 -2.85 11.88
C TRP A 148 -5.34 -1.65 11.42
N GLY A 149 -5.91 -1.73 10.23
CA GLY A 149 -6.73 -0.69 9.62
C GLY A 149 -5.91 0.57 9.33
N ARG A 150 -6.52 1.72 9.57
CA ARG A 150 -5.90 3.04 9.41
C ARG A 150 -5.92 3.78 10.73
N ARG A 151 -4.75 4.17 11.19
CA ARG A 151 -4.60 4.90 12.46
C ARG A 151 -3.45 5.90 12.43
N THR A 152 -3.53 6.92 13.24
CA THR A 152 -2.43 7.86 13.46
C THR A 152 -1.56 7.35 14.58
N VAL A 153 -0.25 7.27 14.35
CA VAL A 153 0.74 6.85 15.33
C VAL A 153 1.93 7.79 15.33
N THR A 154 2.61 7.89 16.46
CA THR A 154 3.90 8.58 16.56
C THR A 154 5.00 7.54 16.47
N ILE A 155 5.72 7.56 15.37
CA ILE A 155 6.86 6.67 15.11
C ILE A 155 8.15 7.28 15.64
N LYS A 156 9.13 6.43 15.88
CA LYS A 156 10.49 6.84 16.24
C LYS A 156 11.47 6.34 15.18
N ILE A 157 12.23 7.25 14.60
CA ILE A 157 13.29 6.92 13.65
C ILE A 157 14.55 6.62 14.46
N LEU A 158 15.05 5.38 14.37
CA LEU A 158 16.19 4.89 15.16
C LEU A 158 17.51 5.11 14.43
N LYS A 159 17.50 4.98 13.09
CA LYS A 159 18.66 5.13 12.23
C LYS A 159 18.24 5.44 10.82
#